data_92711af11ce0cecdef55b4dc70ce61c1
#
_entry.id   92711af11ce0cecdef55b4dc70ce61c1
#
_cell.length_a   1.000
_cell.length_b   1.000
_cell.length_c   1.000
_cell.angle_alpha   90.00
_cell.angle_beta   90.00
_cell.angle_gamma   90.00
#
_symmetry.space_group_name_H-M   'P 1'
#
loop_
_entity.id
_entity.type
_entity.pdbx_description
1 polymer ?
#
loop_
_entity_poly.entity_id
_entity_poly.type
_entity_poly.pdbx_seq_one_letter_code
_entity_poly.pdbx_strand_id
1 'polypeptide(L)'
;MPTDKTGFDNARAGAHDRAIGRWENEGGAFTGLHEHRAHTVAGEIGDAEAGNLRVRLIALENLVVALLAGAPESQSELVREMAAYISPRPGATPHRLTIEAARNMLAIIERAAHYKTTSEGVDR
;
A
#
# COMPACT_ATOMS: atom_id res chain seq x y z
N MET A 1 -0.86 -9.75 51.26
CA MET A 1 -2.04 -9.72 50.37
C MET A 1 -1.56 -9.96 48.95
N PRO A 2 -1.92 -11.07 48.32
CA PRO A 2 -1.60 -11.26 46.91
C PRO A 2 -2.41 -10.24 46.09
N THR A 3 -1.73 -9.28 45.50
CA THR A 3 -2.33 -8.47 44.48
C THR A 3 -2.59 -9.34 43.25
N ASP A 4 -3.85 -9.46 42.90
CA ASP A 4 -4.33 -10.27 41.79
C ASP A 4 -3.85 -9.64 40.45
N LYS A 5 -2.59 -9.93 40.10
CA LYS A 5 -2.01 -9.54 38.79
C LYS A 5 -2.56 -10.36 37.63
N THR A 6 -3.23 -11.45 37.91
CA THR A 6 -3.75 -12.38 36.90
C THR A 6 -4.93 -11.81 36.12
N GLY A 7 -5.71 -10.90 36.72
CA GLY A 7 -6.86 -10.28 36.06
C GLY A 7 -6.49 -9.30 34.94
N PHE A 8 -5.40 -8.56 35.12
CA PHE A 8 -4.94 -7.57 34.13
C PHE A 8 -4.25 -8.21 32.91
N ASP A 9 -3.49 -9.28 33.16
CA ASP A 9 -2.81 -10.01 32.06
C ASP A 9 -3.81 -10.77 31.19
N ASN A 10 -4.87 -11.30 31.78
CA ASN A 10 -5.90 -12.03 31.06
C ASN A 10 -6.78 -11.09 30.19
N ALA A 11 -7.06 -9.88 30.68
CA ALA A 11 -7.80 -8.89 29.91
C ALA A 11 -6.98 -8.35 28.73
N ARG A 12 -5.65 -8.21 28.89
CA ARG A 12 -4.74 -7.80 27.81
C ARG A 12 -4.58 -8.87 26.74
N ALA A 13 -4.43 -10.12 27.13
CA ALA A 13 -4.38 -11.26 26.19
C ALA A 13 -5.66 -11.34 25.36
N GLY A 14 -6.83 -11.23 26.00
CA GLY A 14 -8.11 -11.27 25.31
C GLY A 14 -8.37 -10.08 24.38
N ALA A 15 -7.81 -8.91 24.67
CA ALA A 15 -7.89 -7.74 23.79
C ALA A 15 -6.99 -7.90 22.57
N HIS A 16 -5.79 -8.45 22.76
CA HIS A 16 -4.83 -8.75 21.70
C HIS A 16 -5.38 -9.82 20.74
N ASP A 17 -5.94 -10.90 21.25
CA ASP A 17 -6.55 -11.96 20.46
C ASP A 17 -7.74 -11.45 19.64
N ARG A 18 -8.54 -10.57 20.20
CA ARG A 18 -9.65 -9.93 19.48
C ARG A 18 -9.17 -8.97 18.39
N ALA A 19 -8.08 -8.26 18.64
CA ALA A 19 -7.47 -7.38 17.64
C ALA A 19 -6.87 -8.18 16.48
N ILE A 20 -6.18 -9.28 16.76
CA ILE A 20 -5.64 -10.19 15.74
C ILE A 20 -6.79 -10.85 14.96
N GLY A 21 -7.82 -11.34 15.62
CA GLY A 21 -8.98 -11.94 14.97
C GLY A 21 -9.72 -10.98 14.05
N ARG A 22 -9.81 -9.71 14.43
CA ARG A 22 -10.37 -8.65 13.56
C ARG A 22 -9.48 -8.40 12.35
N TRP A 23 -8.17 -8.32 12.53
CA TRP A 23 -7.22 -8.10 11.46
C TRP A 23 -7.19 -9.25 10.46
N GLU A 24 -7.23 -10.49 10.94
CA GLU A 24 -7.35 -11.69 10.10
C GLU A 24 -8.66 -11.71 9.30
N ASN A 25 -9.75 -11.28 9.92
CA ASN A 25 -11.05 -11.22 9.28
C ASN A 25 -11.16 -10.08 8.23
N GLU A 26 -10.37 -9.02 8.39
CA GLU A 26 -10.27 -7.91 7.43
C GLU A 26 -9.26 -8.17 6.30
N GLY A 27 -8.66 -9.35 6.22
CA GLY A 27 -7.76 -9.77 5.16
C GLY A 27 -6.28 -9.47 5.41
N GLY A 28 -5.89 -9.23 6.68
CA GLY A 28 -4.53 -8.91 7.05
C GLY A 28 -3.56 -10.09 7.13
N ALA A 29 -4.06 -11.33 7.24
CA ALA A 29 -3.24 -12.53 7.27
C ALA A 29 -3.57 -13.43 6.06
N PHE A 30 -2.56 -13.67 5.25
CA PHE A 30 -2.66 -14.62 4.15
C PHE A 30 -2.25 -16.01 4.65
N THR A 31 -3.21 -16.87 4.93
CA THR A 31 -2.95 -18.30 5.14
C THR A 31 -3.34 -19.06 3.87
N GLY A 32 -2.57 -20.09 3.51
CA GLY A 32 -2.71 -20.82 2.23
C GLY A 32 -4.10 -21.43 1.96
N LEU A 33 -4.93 -21.57 2.98
CA LEU A 33 -6.35 -21.97 2.85
C LEU A 33 -7.24 -20.84 2.32
N HIS A 34 -6.80 -19.60 2.43
CA HIS A 34 -7.49 -18.42 1.89
C HIS A 34 -7.14 -18.12 0.44
N GLU A 35 -6.05 -18.65 -0.08
CA GLU A 35 -5.69 -18.47 -1.51
C GLU A 35 -6.78 -19.01 -2.44
N HIS A 36 -7.36 -20.15 -2.13
CA HIS A 36 -8.45 -20.72 -2.93
C HIS A 36 -9.74 -19.92 -2.81
N ARG A 37 -10.01 -19.37 -1.63
CA ARG A 37 -11.17 -18.49 -1.37
C ARG A 37 -10.97 -17.09 -1.94
N ALA A 38 -9.77 -16.54 -1.85
CA ALA A 38 -9.43 -15.24 -2.44
C ALA A 38 -9.51 -15.28 -3.97
N HIS A 39 -9.16 -16.41 -4.60
CA HIS A 39 -9.26 -16.58 -6.04
C HIS A 39 -10.72 -16.67 -6.51
N THR A 40 -11.60 -17.31 -5.75
CA THR A 40 -13.04 -17.35 -6.00
C THR A 40 -13.72 -16.02 -5.67
N VAL A 41 -13.31 -15.33 -4.60
CA VAL A 41 -13.83 -14.00 -4.22
C VAL A 41 -13.36 -12.92 -5.20
N ALA A 42 -12.13 -13.00 -5.72
CA ALA A 42 -11.64 -12.09 -6.76
C ALA A 42 -12.39 -12.27 -8.09
N GLY A 43 -12.86 -13.49 -8.38
CA GLY A 43 -13.74 -13.77 -9.53
C GLY A 43 -15.19 -13.31 -9.33
N GLU A 44 -15.60 -13.08 -8.07
CA GLU A 44 -16.96 -12.66 -7.69
C GLU A 44 -17.06 -11.16 -7.36
N ILE A 45 -15.95 -10.39 -7.43
CA ILE A 45 -16.03 -8.92 -7.30
C ILE A 45 -16.85 -8.39 -8.46
N GLY A 46 -18.06 -7.94 -8.15
CA GLY A 46 -18.95 -7.33 -9.13
C GLY A 46 -18.34 -6.06 -9.74
N ASP A 47 -18.79 -5.69 -10.92
CA ASP A 47 -18.32 -4.50 -11.64
C ASP A 47 -18.41 -3.23 -10.81
N ALA A 48 -19.44 -3.11 -9.95
CA ALA A 48 -19.61 -1.99 -9.04
C ALA A 48 -18.49 -1.92 -7.98
N GLU A 49 -18.09 -3.05 -7.40
CA GLU A 49 -17.00 -3.12 -6.42
C GLU A 49 -15.64 -2.84 -7.06
N ALA A 50 -15.39 -3.41 -8.23
CA ALA A 50 -14.19 -3.12 -9.01
C ALA A 50 -14.11 -1.64 -9.38
N GLY A 51 -15.23 -1.02 -9.74
CA GLY A 51 -15.35 0.41 -10.00
C GLY A 51 -15.01 1.25 -8.77
N ASN A 52 -15.55 0.89 -7.60
CA ASN A 52 -15.26 1.57 -6.33
C ASN A 52 -13.79 1.47 -5.94
N LEU A 53 -13.17 0.30 -6.08
CA LEU A 53 -11.74 0.12 -5.84
C LEU A 53 -10.90 0.98 -6.78
N ARG A 54 -11.25 1.04 -8.04
CA ARG A 54 -10.57 1.88 -9.04
C ARG A 54 -10.64 3.36 -8.68
N VAL A 55 -11.81 3.85 -8.30
CA VAL A 55 -12.00 5.25 -7.87
C VAL A 55 -11.15 5.56 -6.65
N ARG A 56 -11.09 4.67 -5.67
CA ARG A 56 -10.24 4.83 -4.48
C ARG A 56 -8.76 4.85 -4.82
N LEU A 57 -8.32 3.98 -5.72
CA LEU A 57 -6.93 3.96 -6.20
C LEU A 57 -6.57 5.26 -6.92
N ILE A 58 -7.43 5.76 -7.79
CA ILE A 58 -7.24 7.05 -8.46
C ILE A 58 -7.09 8.18 -7.44
N ALA A 59 -7.95 8.21 -6.43
CA ALA A 59 -7.87 9.19 -5.37
C ALA A 59 -6.55 9.11 -4.59
N LEU A 60 -6.14 7.91 -4.19
CA LEU A 60 -4.88 7.68 -3.48
C LEU A 60 -3.66 8.06 -4.31
N GLU A 61 -3.61 7.68 -5.57
CA GLU A 61 -2.53 8.08 -6.49
C GLU A 61 -2.42 9.60 -6.63
N ASN A 62 -3.55 10.28 -6.79
CA ASN A 62 -3.55 11.74 -6.89
C ASN A 62 -3.10 12.42 -5.59
N LEU A 63 -3.48 11.88 -4.42
CA LEU A 63 -2.98 12.37 -3.14
C LEU A 63 -1.47 12.18 -3.00
N VAL A 64 -0.94 11.03 -3.42
CA VAL A 64 0.51 10.77 -3.42
C VAL A 64 1.23 11.73 -4.37
N VAL A 65 0.70 11.95 -5.56
CA VAL A 65 1.24 12.93 -6.52
C VAL A 65 1.30 14.33 -5.90
N ALA A 66 0.22 14.76 -5.25
CA ALA A 66 0.17 16.07 -4.58
C ALA A 66 1.22 16.19 -3.45
N LEU A 67 1.37 15.15 -2.64
CA LEU A 67 2.37 15.11 -1.57
C LEU A 67 3.80 15.16 -2.12
N LEU A 68 4.10 14.43 -3.18
CA LEU A 68 5.40 14.42 -3.82
C LEU A 68 5.70 15.74 -4.54
N ALA A 69 4.72 16.37 -5.14
CA ALA A 69 4.87 17.68 -5.77
C ALA A 69 5.28 18.77 -4.76
N GLY A 70 4.80 18.70 -3.52
CA GLY A 70 5.20 19.61 -2.44
C GLY A 70 6.43 19.16 -1.64
N ALA A 71 6.98 17.98 -1.91
CA ALA A 71 8.10 17.42 -1.18
C ALA A 71 9.44 17.86 -1.76
N PRO A 72 10.55 17.82 -0.97
CA PRO A 72 11.89 18.03 -1.49
C PRO A 72 12.26 17.00 -2.55
N GLU A 73 13.16 17.36 -3.47
CA GLU A 73 13.64 16.47 -4.55
C GLU A 73 14.25 15.15 -3.99
N SER A 74 14.87 15.22 -2.82
CA SER A 74 15.38 14.02 -2.13
C SER A 74 14.32 12.94 -1.90
N GLN A 75 13.06 13.34 -1.75
CA GLN A 75 11.95 12.39 -1.59
C GLN A 75 11.66 11.67 -2.92
N SER A 76 11.69 12.38 -4.03
CA SER A 76 11.55 11.79 -5.37
C SER A 76 12.71 10.86 -5.70
N GLU A 77 13.92 11.23 -5.33
CA GLU A 77 15.13 10.39 -5.49
C GLU A 77 15.00 9.08 -4.70
N LEU A 78 14.55 9.16 -3.45
CA LEU A 78 14.29 7.97 -2.63
C LEU A 78 13.29 7.02 -3.29
N VAL A 79 12.21 7.55 -3.86
CA VAL A 79 11.22 6.72 -4.57
C VAL A 79 11.82 6.08 -5.83
N ARG A 80 12.70 6.79 -6.56
CA ARG A 80 13.43 6.22 -7.70
C ARG A 80 14.35 5.08 -7.26
N GLU A 81 15.04 5.24 -6.15
CA GLU A 81 15.88 4.17 -5.58
C GLU A 81 15.04 2.95 -5.17
N MET A 82 13.90 3.17 -4.54
CA MET A 82 12.96 2.09 -4.20
C MET A 82 12.46 1.37 -5.44
N ALA A 83 12.08 2.08 -6.49
CA ALA A 83 11.66 1.51 -7.76
C ALA A 83 12.78 0.68 -8.41
N ALA A 84 14.01 1.18 -8.38
CA ALA A 84 15.18 0.45 -8.86
C ALA A 84 15.45 -0.82 -8.03
N TYR A 85 15.23 -0.76 -6.72
CA TYR A 85 15.42 -1.90 -5.82
C TYR A 85 14.48 -3.06 -6.13
N ILE A 86 13.22 -2.78 -6.44
CA ILE A 86 12.21 -3.80 -6.78
C ILE A 86 12.24 -4.21 -8.26
N SER A 87 12.98 -3.49 -9.10
CA SER A 87 13.15 -3.81 -10.51
C SER A 87 13.99 -5.07 -10.70
N PRO A 88 13.80 -5.82 -11.81
CA PRO A 88 14.57 -7.03 -12.06
C PRO A 88 16.07 -6.74 -12.10
N ARG A 89 16.85 -7.59 -11.43
CA ARG A 89 18.31 -7.55 -11.44
C ARG A 89 18.86 -8.62 -12.39
N PRO A 90 20.06 -8.43 -12.97
CA PRO A 90 20.72 -9.48 -13.73
C PRO A 90 20.84 -10.76 -12.89
N GLY A 91 20.36 -11.89 -13.41
CA GLY A 91 20.37 -13.19 -12.73
C GLY A 91 19.19 -13.46 -11.80
N ALA A 92 18.30 -12.50 -11.56
CA ALA A 92 17.06 -12.72 -10.82
C ALA A 92 15.91 -13.07 -11.78
N THR A 93 14.98 -13.90 -11.33
CA THR A 93 13.77 -14.18 -12.07
C THR A 93 12.87 -12.95 -12.06
N PRO A 94 12.54 -12.33 -13.20
CA PRO A 94 11.68 -11.16 -13.24
C PRO A 94 10.25 -11.54 -12.83
N HIS A 95 9.72 -10.82 -11.86
CA HIS A 95 8.33 -10.95 -11.46
C HIS A 95 7.50 -9.81 -12.05
N ARG A 96 6.47 -10.14 -12.82
CA ARG A 96 5.65 -9.17 -13.55
C ARG A 96 5.07 -8.06 -12.65
N LEU A 97 4.59 -8.42 -11.47
CA LEU A 97 3.98 -7.46 -10.54
C LEU A 97 4.99 -6.45 -10.01
N THR A 98 6.23 -6.86 -9.75
CA THR A 98 7.29 -5.94 -9.29
C THR A 98 7.74 -5.01 -10.40
N ILE A 99 7.78 -5.48 -11.64
CA ILE A 99 8.08 -4.65 -12.82
C ILE A 99 7.01 -3.58 -13.00
N GLU A 100 5.75 -3.95 -12.94
CA GLU A 100 4.64 -3.02 -13.07
C GLU A 100 4.57 -2.04 -11.90
N ALA A 101 4.84 -2.49 -10.67
CA ALA A 101 4.91 -1.63 -9.49
C ALA A 101 6.01 -0.58 -9.62
N ALA A 102 7.21 -0.96 -10.03
CA ALA A 102 8.31 -0.03 -10.26
C ALA A 102 7.96 1.00 -11.34
N ARG A 103 7.37 0.56 -12.43
CA ARG A 103 6.91 1.44 -13.52
C ARG A 103 5.87 2.45 -13.05
N ASN A 104 4.89 2.02 -12.24
CA ASN A 104 3.88 2.89 -11.68
C ASN A 104 4.47 3.91 -10.70
N MET A 105 5.44 3.51 -9.88
CA MET A 105 6.14 4.42 -8.98
C MET A 105 6.86 5.54 -9.76
N LEU A 106 7.54 5.21 -10.84
CA LEU A 106 8.22 6.19 -11.70
C LEU A 106 7.21 7.11 -12.40
N ALA A 107 6.10 6.59 -12.89
CA ALA A 107 5.03 7.38 -13.50
C ALA A 107 4.42 8.38 -12.51
N ILE A 108 4.24 8.01 -11.26
CA ILE A 108 3.75 8.90 -10.19
C ILE A 108 4.75 10.05 -9.96
N ILE A 109 6.04 9.77 -9.93
CA ILE A 109 7.10 10.79 -9.79
C ILE A 109 7.08 11.78 -10.97
N GLU A 110 6.96 11.30 -12.20
CA GLU A 110 6.87 12.15 -13.40
C GLU A 110 5.65 13.08 -13.34
N ARG A 111 4.51 12.57 -12.92
CA ARG A 111 3.31 13.38 -12.70
C ARG A 111 3.51 14.43 -11.61
N ALA A 112 4.14 14.07 -10.51
CA ALA A 112 4.47 15.00 -9.42
C ALA A 112 5.42 16.12 -9.89
N ALA A 113 6.42 15.78 -10.68
CA ALA A 113 7.34 16.76 -11.27
C ALA A 113 6.62 17.76 -12.17
N HIS A 114 5.65 17.31 -12.94
CA HIS A 114 4.82 18.18 -13.78
C HIS A 114 4.06 19.23 -12.94
N TYR A 115 3.44 18.85 -11.87
CA TYR A 115 2.73 19.77 -10.98
C TYR A 115 3.67 20.70 -10.22
N LYS A 116 4.87 20.26 -9.89
CA LYS A 116 5.91 21.06 -9.25
C LYS A 116 6.32 22.26 -10.12
N THR A 117 6.59 22.01 -11.39
CA THR A 117 6.96 23.08 -12.36
C THR A 117 5.81 24.04 -12.62
N THR A 118 4.58 23.56 -12.65
CA THR A 118 3.39 24.41 -12.84
C THR A 118 3.16 25.33 -11.63
N SER A 119 3.42 24.87 -10.43
CA SER A 119 3.29 25.65 -9.20
C SER A 119 4.34 26.77 -9.11
N GLU A 120 5.57 26.50 -9.53
CA GLU A 120 6.63 27.51 -9.57
C GLU A 120 6.41 28.59 -10.63
N GLY A 121 5.65 28.29 -11.69
CA GLY A 121 5.33 29.23 -12.76
C GLY A 121 4.20 30.23 -12.45
N VAL A 122 3.42 30.00 -11.41
CA VAL A 122 2.28 30.87 -11.03
C VAL A 122 2.70 32.01 -10.10
N ASP A 123 3.85 31.91 -9.48
CA ASP A 123 4.38 32.89 -8.51
C ASP A 123 5.24 34.00 -9.15
N ARG A 124 5.08 34.19 -10.45
CA ARG A 124 5.75 35.28 -11.19
C ARG A 124 4.77 36.29 -11.73
#